data_5170442f38a5666e629d944c86f746f8
#
_entry.id   5170442f38a5666e629d944c86f746f8
#
_cell.length_a   1.000
_cell.length_b   1.000
_cell.length_c   1.000
_cell.angle_alpha   90.00
_cell.angle_beta   90.00
_cell.angle_gamma   90.00
#
_symmetry.space_group_name_H-M   'P 1'
#
loop_
_entity.id
_entity.type
_entity.pdbx_description
1 polymer ?
#
loop_
_entity_poly.entity_id
_entity_poly.type
_entity_poly.pdbx_seq_one_letter_code
_entity_poly.pdbx_strand_id
1 'polypeptide(L)'
;MNIQNLLLFLMELIGTIAFAASGVMVGIRKNMDLFGVCVLGTVTAVGGGTIRDIVLCQIPSALLEPIYVETSVITALLIFGFLYFKADKNAARFHNSYDRVMQLMDAIGLGIFTAVGVMTGIKQGYTDNTFLLAFLGTVTGVGGGLLRDMMAGNPPYIFVKHIYACASIVGA
;
A
#
# COMPACT_ATOMS: atom_id res chain seq x y z
N MET A 1 18.93 10.06 15.37
CA MET A 1 17.75 10.08 14.48
C MET A 1 16.72 11.02 15.09
N ASN A 2 16.30 12.08 14.39
CA ASN A 2 15.30 13.01 14.92
C ASN A 2 13.96 12.26 15.10
N ILE A 3 13.21 12.64 16.15
CA ILE A 3 11.88 12.00 16.46
C ILE A 3 10.98 11.99 15.23
N GLN A 4 10.97 13.04 14.42
CA GLN A 4 10.19 13.12 13.17
C GLN A 4 10.60 12.07 12.15
N ASN A 5 11.88 11.78 11.98
CA ASN A 5 12.34 10.75 11.05
C ASN A 5 12.00 9.34 11.56
N LEU A 6 12.04 9.12 12.87
CA LEU A 6 11.61 7.86 13.47
C LEU A 6 10.11 7.63 13.28
N LEU A 7 9.30 8.66 13.51
CA LEU A 7 7.84 8.56 13.30
C LEU A 7 7.50 8.25 11.84
N LEU A 8 8.13 8.94 10.88
CA LEU A 8 7.91 8.67 9.46
C LEU A 8 8.30 7.24 9.10
N PHE A 9 9.47 6.78 9.53
CA PHE A 9 9.92 5.42 9.30
C PHE A 9 8.92 4.38 9.85
N LEU A 10 8.41 4.59 11.06
CA LEU A 10 7.41 3.70 11.65
C LEU A 10 6.08 3.72 10.87
N MET A 11 5.64 4.90 10.44
CA MET A 11 4.45 5.03 9.60
C MET A 11 4.63 4.29 8.27
N GLU A 12 5.76 4.48 7.59
CA GLU A 12 6.07 3.78 6.34
C GLU A 12 6.09 2.27 6.53
N LEU A 13 6.65 1.77 7.63
CA LEU A 13 6.69 0.34 7.93
C LEU A 13 5.28 -0.24 8.16
N ILE A 14 4.45 0.45 8.94
CA ILE A 14 3.07 0.03 9.21
C ILE A 14 2.25 0.07 7.91
N GLY A 15 2.39 1.13 7.11
CA GLY A 15 1.75 1.26 5.80
C GLY A 15 2.17 0.16 4.83
N THR A 16 3.46 -0.18 4.82
CA THR A 16 4.03 -1.27 4.02
C THR A 16 3.40 -2.62 4.39
N ILE A 17 3.30 -2.94 5.69
CA ILE A 17 2.66 -4.17 6.16
C ILE A 17 1.18 -4.19 5.76
N ALA A 18 0.46 -3.09 5.95
CA ALA A 18 -0.96 -3.00 5.62
C ALA A 18 -1.21 -3.18 4.11
N PHE A 19 -0.47 -2.48 3.26
CA PHE A 19 -0.62 -2.62 1.82
C PHE A 19 -0.11 -3.96 1.28
N ALA A 20 0.98 -4.50 1.83
CA ALA A 20 1.42 -5.85 1.48
C ALA A 20 0.32 -6.87 1.80
N ALA A 21 -0.28 -6.78 3.00
CA ALA A 21 -1.39 -7.66 3.39
C ALA A 21 -2.58 -7.55 2.43
N SER A 22 -2.97 -6.31 2.07
CA SER A 22 -4.04 -6.08 1.08
C SER A 22 -3.72 -6.72 -0.27
N GLY A 23 -2.48 -6.52 -0.79
CA GLY A 23 -2.03 -7.11 -2.06
C GLY A 23 -2.02 -8.64 -2.04
N VAL A 24 -1.48 -9.22 -0.97
CA VAL A 24 -1.46 -10.68 -0.76
C VAL A 24 -2.86 -11.28 -0.78
N MET A 25 -3.80 -10.64 -0.07
CA MET A 25 -5.18 -11.09 -0.03
C MET A 25 -5.82 -11.06 -1.42
N VAL A 26 -5.59 -10.03 -2.21
CA VAL A 26 -6.06 -9.98 -3.61
C VAL A 26 -5.41 -11.08 -4.45
N GLY A 27 -4.11 -11.31 -4.33
CA GLY A 27 -3.39 -12.36 -5.07
C GLY A 27 -3.92 -13.77 -4.76
N ILE A 28 -4.12 -14.09 -3.48
CA ILE A 28 -4.72 -15.37 -3.07
C ILE A 28 -6.13 -15.55 -3.65
N ARG A 29 -6.96 -14.50 -3.61
CA ARG A 29 -8.31 -14.53 -4.19
C ARG A 29 -8.29 -14.78 -5.70
N LYS A 30 -7.23 -14.36 -6.37
CA LYS A 30 -7.02 -14.58 -7.82
C LYS A 30 -6.33 -15.90 -8.13
N ASN A 31 -6.15 -16.78 -7.14
CA ASN A 31 -5.43 -18.05 -7.26
C ASN A 31 -4.01 -17.90 -7.83
N MET A 32 -3.34 -16.80 -7.50
CA MET A 32 -1.94 -16.61 -7.85
C MET A 32 -1.07 -17.57 -7.03
N ASP A 33 0.04 -18.02 -7.61
CA ASP A 33 1.03 -18.81 -6.89
C ASP A 33 1.78 -17.97 -5.84
N LEU A 34 2.63 -18.61 -5.06
CA LEU A 34 3.40 -17.94 -4.01
C LEU A 34 4.21 -16.76 -4.55
N PHE A 35 4.83 -16.92 -5.72
CA PHE A 35 5.64 -15.87 -6.33
C PHE A 35 4.75 -14.69 -6.77
N GLY A 36 3.65 -14.95 -7.44
CA GLY A 36 2.68 -13.94 -7.85
C GLY A 36 2.09 -13.17 -6.66
N VAL A 37 1.79 -13.85 -5.56
CA VAL A 37 1.32 -13.24 -4.30
C VAL A 37 2.40 -12.34 -3.69
N CYS A 38 3.66 -12.78 -3.64
CA CYS A 38 4.77 -11.96 -3.15
C CYS A 38 4.98 -10.72 -4.02
N VAL A 39 4.97 -10.87 -5.34
CA VAL A 39 5.10 -9.74 -6.28
C VAL A 39 3.95 -8.75 -6.11
N LEU A 40 2.70 -9.23 -6.08
CA LEU A 40 1.54 -8.36 -5.93
C LEU A 40 1.53 -7.64 -4.58
N GLY A 41 1.88 -8.32 -3.50
CA GLY A 41 2.01 -7.73 -2.16
C GLY A 41 3.08 -6.64 -2.14
N THR A 42 4.26 -6.91 -2.70
CA THR A 42 5.37 -5.96 -2.75
C THR A 42 5.02 -4.74 -3.62
N VAL A 43 4.50 -4.94 -4.82
CA VAL A 43 4.10 -3.83 -5.71
C VAL A 43 3.02 -2.97 -5.05
N THR A 44 2.07 -3.59 -4.34
CA THR A 44 1.05 -2.84 -3.59
C THR A 44 1.69 -1.98 -2.49
N ALA A 45 2.65 -2.55 -1.75
CA ALA A 45 3.29 -1.89 -0.62
C ALA A 45 4.19 -0.71 -1.02
N VAL A 46 5.00 -0.87 -2.05
CA VAL A 46 6.01 0.14 -2.41
C VAL A 46 5.64 0.98 -3.65
N GLY A 47 4.62 0.57 -4.41
CA GLY A 47 4.28 1.16 -5.71
C GLY A 47 3.88 2.63 -5.62
N GLY A 48 3.07 3.02 -4.64
CA GLY A 48 2.66 4.41 -4.43
C GLY A 48 3.86 5.33 -4.14
N GLY A 49 4.74 4.91 -3.23
CA GLY A 49 5.98 5.62 -2.93
C GLY A 49 6.92 5.70 -4.14
N THR A 50 7.01 4.63 -4.92
CA THR A 50 7.81 4.60 -6.16
C THR A 50 7.30 5.64 -7.17
N ILE A 51 5.98 5.73 -7.39
CA ILE A 51 5.41 6.75 -8.29
C ILE A 51 5.71 8.16 -7.77
N ARG A 52 5.52 8.40 -6.46
CA ARG A 52 5.87 9.68 -5.81
C ARG A 52 7.32 10.07 -6.08
N ASP A 53 8.24 9.15 -5.82
CA ASP A 53 9.68 9.43 -5.93
C ASP A 53 10.08 9.71 -7.39
N ILE A 54 9.49 9.00 -8.36
CA ILE A 54 9.67 9.28 -9.79
C ILE A 54 9.16 10.69 -10.16
N VAL A 55 7.99 11.09 -9.65
CA VAL A 55 7.46 12.44 -9.87
C VAL A 55 8.37 13.50 -9.28
N LEU A 56 9.01 13.21 -8.16
CA LEU A 56 10.03 14.09 -7.54
C LEU A 56 11.42 14.00 -8.19
N CYS A 57 11.55 13.25 -9.29
CA CYS A 57 12.84 13.00 -9.97
C CYS A 57 13.90 12.39 -9.03
N GLN A 58 13.48 11.51 -8.14
CA GLN A 58 14.35 10.84 -7.18
C GLN A 58 14.40 9.33 -7.45
N ILE A 59 15.48 8.70 -6.99
CA ILE A 59 15.54 7.24 -6.96
C ILE A 59 14.52 6.74 -5.92
N PRO A 60 13.63 5.79 -6.28
CA PRO A 60 12.66 5.28 -5.34
C PRO A 60 13.27 4.81 -4.03
N SER A 61 12.74 5.29 -2.91
CA SER A 61 13.22 4.96 -1.56
C SER A 61 13.19 3.45 -1.28
N ALA A 62 12.25 2.73 -1.85
CA ALA A 62 12.19 1.27 -1.77
C ALA A 62 13.36 0.53 -2.43
N LEU A 63 14.08 1.18 -3.35
CA LEU A 63 15.30 0.64 -3.96
C LEU A 63 16.57 1.02 -3.17
N LEU A 64 16.53 2.14 -2.46
CA LEU A 64 17.65 2.61 -1.62
C LEU A 64 17.64 1.94 -0.25
N GLU A 65 16.45 1.66 0.28
CA GLU A 65 16.24 1.05 1.59
C GLU A 65 15.48 -0.29 1.43
N PRO A 66 16.21 -1.44 1.33
CA PRO A 66 15.61 -2.76 1.09
C PRO A 66 14.59 -3.19 2.14
N ILE A 67 14.62 -2.58 3.34
CA ILE A 67 13.74 -2.92 4.46
C ILE A 67 12.26 -2.92 4.09
N TYR A 68 11.80 -2.04 3.19
CA TYR A 68 10.40 -1.99 2.77
C TYR A 68 10.02 -3.18 1.90
N VAL A 69 10.92 -3.58 0.98
CA VAL A 69 10.72 -4.77 0.13
C VAL A 69 10.79 -6.03 0.98
N GLU A 70 11.79 -6.13 1.86
CA GLU A 70 11.94 -7.28 2.77
C GLU A 70 10.71 -7.43 3.67
N THR A 71 10.24 -6.35 4.28
CA THR A 71 9.03 -6.36 5.12
C THR A 71 7.80 -6.79 4.33
N SER A 72 7.64 -6.32 3.09
CA SER A 72 6.51 -6.70 2.25
C SER A 72 6.54 -8.18 1.88
N VAL A 73 7.72 -8.72 1.54
CA VAL A 73 7.91 -10.16 1.23
C VAL A 73 7.67 -11.02 2.46
N ILE A 74 8.23 -10.64 3.62
CA ILE A 74 8.00 -11.37 4.88
C ILE A 74 6.50 -11.38 5.22
N THR A 75 5.83 -10.24 5.10
CA THR A 75 4.37 -10.14 5.31
C THR A 75 3.62 -11.06 4.36
N ALA A 76 4.01 -11.09 3.07
CA ALA A 76 3.40 -11.95 2.07
C ALA A 76 3.55 -13.44 2.42
N LEU A 77 4.75 -13.86 2.79
CA LEU A 77 5.03 -15.26 3.17
C LEU A 77 4.25 -15.68 4.41
N LEU A 78 4.18 -14.82 5.44
CA LEU A 78 3.44 -15.11 6.67
C LEU A 78 1.95 -15.24 6.42
N ILE A 79 1.34 -14.31 5.66
CA ILE A 79 -0.10 -14.35 5.38
C ILE A 79 -0.43 -15.53 4.46
N PHE A 80 0.36 -15.74 3.40
CA PHE A 80 0.14 -16.87 2.49
C PHE A 80 0.25 -18.20 3.24
N GLY A 81 1.30 -18.40 4.04
CA GLY A 81 1.48 -19.60 4.85
C GLY A 81 0.31 -19.83 5.83
N PHE A 82 -0.07 -18.78 6.58
CA PHE A 82 -1.18 -18.86 7.52
C PHE A 82 -2.50 -19.25 6.85
N LEU A 83 -2.81 -18.65 5.71
CA LEU A 83 -4.04 -18.92 4.97
C LEU A 83 -4.01 -20.29 4.27
N TYR A 84 -2.86 -20.70 3.75
CA TYR A 84 -2.66 -22.01 3.13
C TYR A 84 -2.93 -23.15 4.11
N PHE A 85 -2.39 -23.06 5.34
CA PHE A 85 -2.62 -24.06 6.37
C PHE A 85 -4.04 -24.04 6.97
N LYS A 86 -4.77 -22.94 6.81
CA LYS A 86 -6.12 -22.78 7.36
C LYS A 86 -7.24 -23.05 6.36
N ALA A 87 -6.92 -23.19 5.07
CA ALA A 87 -7.90 -23.34 3.97
C ALA A 87 -8.80 -24.58 4.07
N ASP A 88 -8.50 -25.54 4.95
CA ASP A 88 -9.15 -26.86 5.02
C ASP A 88 -10.47 -26.89 5.82
N LYS A 89 -10.98 -25.79 6.39
CA LYS A 89 -12.10 -25.91 7.35
C LYS A 89 -13.38 -25.10 7.14
N ASN A 90 -13.47 -24.02 6.33
CA ASN A 90 -14.76 -23.29 6.18
C ASN A 90 -14.74 -22.21 5.06
N ALA A 91 -14.84 -22.59 3.81
CA ALA A 91 -14.72 -21.67 2.66
C ALA A 91 -15.77 -20.52 2.61
N ALA A 92 -17.02 -20.76 2.97
CA ALA A 92 -18.09 -19.76 2.82
C ALA A 92 -18.10 -18.65 3.90
N ARG A 93 -17.72 -18.97 5.13
CA ARG A 93 -17.67 -18.00 6.24
C ARG A 93 -16.43 -17.10 6.15
N PHE A 94 -15.41 -17.60 5.46
CA PHE A 94 -14.13 -16.93 5.24
C PHE A 94 -14.26 -15.73 4.28
N HIS A 95 -15.17 -15.82 3.30
CA HIS A 95 -15.28 -14.83 2.22
C HIS A 95 -15.66 -13.43 2.72
N ASN A 96 -16.67 -13.30 3.56
CA ASN A 96 -17.13 -11.99 4.07
C ASN A 96 -16.16 -11.32 5.07
N SER A 97 -15.49 -12.13 5.90
CA SER A 97 -14.48 -11.61 6.83
C SER A 97 -13.21 -11.20 6.11
N TYR A 98 -12.86 -11.91 5.06
CA TYR A 98 -11.71 -11.67 4.21
C TYR A 98 -11.79 -10.31 3.50
N ASP A 99 -12.92 -10.01 2.86
CA ASP A 99 -13.11 -8.73 2.16
C ASP A 99 -13.06 -7.53 3.12
N ARG A 100 -13.58 -7.67 4.35
CA ARG A 100 -13.51 -6.62 5.37
C ARG A 100 -12.07 -6.38 5.85
N VAL A 101 -11.31 -7.44 6.10
CA VAL A 101 -9.90 -7.31 6.53
C VAL A 101 -9.07 -6.69 5.42
N MET A 102 -9.25 -7.12 4.18
CA MET A 102 -8.57 -6.53 3.02
C MET A 102 -8.87 -5.03 2.91
N GLN A 103 -10.16 -4.64 3.00
CA GLN A 103 -10.56 -3.23 2.93
C GLN A 103 -10.00 -2.40 4.10
N LEU A 104 -9.94 -2.99 5.30
CA LEU A 104 -9.37 -2.35 6.48
C LEU A 104 -7.87 -2.10 6.30
N MET A 105 -7.12 -3.12 5.86
CA MET A 105 -5.69 -2.99 5.58
C MET A 105 -5.42 -1.95 4.50
N ASP A 106 -6.22 -1.96 3.45
CA ASP A 106 -6.14 -0.98 2.36
C ASP A 106 -6.43 0.45 2.85
N ALA A 107 -7.44 0.64 3.69
CA ALA A 107 -7.77 1.94 4.27
C ALA A 107 -6.67 2.47 5.22
N ILE A 108 -6.06 1.58 6.03
CA ILE A 108 -4.93 1.93 6.89
C ILE A 108 -3.74 2.38 6.03
N GLY A 109 -3.38 1.59 5.02
CA GLY A 109 -2.31 1.92 4.10
C GLY A 109 -2.56 3.24 3.37
N LEU A 110 -3.78 3.45 2.87
CA LEU A 110 -4.19 4.69 2.21
C LEU A 110 -3.94 5.92 3.11
N GLY A 111 -4.45 5.91 4.34
CA GLY A 111 -4.32 7.03 5.26
C GLY A 111 -2.86 7.32 5.62
N ILE A 112 -2.11 6.28 5.95
CA ILE A 112 -0.68 6.40 6.31
C ILE A 112 0.12 6.94 5.13
N PHE A 113 0.01 6.34 3.96
CA PHE A 113 0.81 6.76 2.80
C PHE A 113 0.37 8.10 2.22
N THR A 114 -0.90 8.51 2.39
CA THR A 114 -1.30 9.89 2.08
C THR A 114 -0.52 10.87 2.95
N ALA A 115 -0.48 10.67 4.26
CA ALA A 115 0.28 11.52 5.18
C ALA A 115 1.79 11.50 4.87
N VAL A 116 2.37 10.31 4.64
CA VAL A 116 3.78 10.17 4.26
C VAL A 116 4.10 10.90 2.96
N GLY A 117 3.22 10.84 1.96
CA GLY A 117 3.40 11.53 0.68
C GLY A 117 3.47 13.06 0.86
N VAL A 118 2.56 13.63 1.64
CA VAL A 118 2.58 15.06 1.99
C VAL A 118 3.85 15.43 2.75
N MET A 119 4.20 14.66 3.78
CA MET A 119 5.40 14.92 4.60
C MET A 119 6.69 14.82 3.79
N THR A 120 6.75 13.93 2.80
CA THR A 120 7.87 13.83 1.87
C THR A 120 7.99 15.10 1.02
N GLY A 121 6.87 15.61 0.48
CA GLY A 121 6.86 16.86 -0.27
C GLY A 121 7.32 18.07 0.57
N ILE A 122 6.87 18.15 1.83
CA ILE A 122 7.34 19.21 2.77
C ILE A 122 8.83 19.10 3.03
N LYS A 123 9.37 17.90 3.26
CA LYS A 123 10.82 17.66 3.45
C LYS A 123 11.66 18.06 2.25
N GLN A 124 11.09 17.96 1.05
CA GLN A 124 11.75 18.37 -0.20
C GLN A 124 11.66 19.89 -0.45
N GLY A 125 11.05 20.64 0.47
CA GLY A 125 10.97 22.11 0.39
C GLY A 125 9.77 22.67 -0.39
N TYR A 126 8.81 21.83 -0.76
CA TYR A 126 7.61 22.26 -1.53
C TYR A 126 6.47 22.78 -0.62
N THR A 127 6.82 23.48 0.48
CA THR A 127 5.84 23.95 1.49
C THR A 127 4.81 24.93 0.95
N ASP A 128 5.18 25.74 -0.05
CA ASP A 128 4.31 26.79 -0.60
C ASP A 128 3.36 26.29 -1.70
N ASN A 129 3.53 25.04 -2.14
CA ASN A 129 2.72 24.46 -3.21
C ASN A 129 1.74 23.39 -2.65
N THR A 130 0.63 23.87 -2.10
CA THR A 130 -0.43 23.02 -1.53
C THR A 130 -0.98 22.00 -2.54
N PHE A 131 -1.10 22.38 -3.82
CA PHE A 131 -1.56 21.47 -4.86
C PHE A 131 -0.60 20.29 -5.05
N LEU A 132 0.70 20.57 -5.12
CA LEU A 132 1.72 19.52 -5.24
C LEU A 132 1.71 18.60 -4.02
N LEU A 133 1.59 19.15 -2.81
CA LEU A 133 1.52 18.37 -1.57
C LEU A 133 0.31 17.43 -1.58
N ALA A 134 -0.88 17.93 -1.91
CA ALA A 134 -2.08 17.13 -2.03
C ALA A 134 -1.97 16.05 -3.11
N PHE A 135 -1.36 16.38 -4.26
CA PHE A 135 -1.09 15.43 -5.34
C PHE A 135 -0.14 14.31 -4.88
N LEU A 136 0.99 14.66 -4.24
CA LEU A 136 1.96 13.68 -3.74
C LEU A 136 1.35 12.77 -2.68
N GLY A 137 0.56 13.32 -1.75
CA GLY A 137 -0.17 12.54 -0.76
C GLY A 137 -1.13 11.56 -1.42
N THR A 138 -1.97 12.06 -2.33
CA THR A 138 -2.95 11.24 -3.04
C THR A 138 -2.29 10.13 -3.86
N VAL A 139 -1.29 10.45 -4.66
CA VAL A 139 -0.58 9.48 -5.50
C VAL A 139 0.12 8.42 -4.65
N THR A 140 0.72 8.81 -3.53
CA THR A 140 1.39 7.86 -2.63
C THR A 140 0.37 6.93 -1.98
N GLY A 141 -0.75 7.46 -1.50
CA GLY A 141 -1.79 6.67 -0.82
C GLY A 141 -2.56 5.77 -1.77
N VAL A 142 -2.95 6.27 -2.94
CA VAL A 142 -3.80 5.53 -3.89
C VAL A 142 -2.99 4.63 -4.83
N GLY A 143 -1.75 5.01 -5.13
CA GLY A 143 -0.95 4.39 -6.19
C GLY A 143 -0.71 2.90 -6.01
N GLY A 144 -0.43 2.46 -4.78
CA GLY A 144 -0.24 1.04 -4.49
C GLY A 144 -1.48 0.20 -4.76
N GLY A 145 -2.65 0.66 -4.29
CA GLY A 145 -3.94 0.00 -4.55
C GLY A 145 -4.32 0.00 -6.03
N LEU A 146 -4.03 1.08 -6.74
CA LEU A 146 -4.25 1.19 -8.19
C LEU A 146 -3.43 0.14 -8.96
N LEU A 147 -2.12 0.04 -8.69
CA LEU A 147 -1.24 -0.94 -9.32
C LEU A 147 -1.69 -2.38 -8.99
N ARG A 148 -2.04 -2.65 -7.73
CA ARG A 148 -2.59 -3.94 -7.30
C ARG A 148 -3.80 -4.34 -8.13
N ASP A 149 -4.78 -3.45 -8.23
CA ASP A 149 -6.04 -3.77 -8.92
C ASP A 149 -5.82 -3.97 -10.42
N MET A 150 -4.97 -3.14 -11.05
CA MET A 150 -4.60 -3.30 -12.45
C MET A 150 -3.89 -4.64 -12.71
N MET A 151 -2.90 -5.00 -11.88
CA MET A 151 -2.19 -6.28 -12.02
C MET A 151 -3.09 -7.49 -11.75
N ALA A 152 -4.06 -7.35 -10.86
CA ALA A 152 -5.04 -8.38 -10.57
C ALA A 152 -6.18 -8.48 -11.61
N GLY A 153 -6.21 -7.60 -12.62
CA GLY A 153 -7.27 -7.55 -13.63
C GLY A 153 -8.62 -7.13 -13.04
N ASN A 154 -8.62 -6.32 -11.99
CA ASN A 154 -9.82 -5.74 -11.38
C ASN A 154 -9.98 -4.28 -11.82
N PRO A 155 -11.22 -3.76 -11.96
CA PRO A 155 -11.41 -2.33 -12.05
C PRO A 155 -10.91 -1.67 -10.77
N PRO A 156 -9.99 -0.68 -10.86
CA PRO A 156 -9.41 -0.05 -9.67
C PRO A 156 -10.48 0.52 -8.74
N TYR A 157 -10.29 0.32 -7.44
CA TYR A 157 -11.22 0.75 -6.39
C TYR A 157 -11.54 2.24 -6.44
N ILE A 158 -10.55 3.05 -6.85
CA ILE A 158 -10.71 4.49 -6.99
C ILE A 158 -11.77 4.90 -8.01
N PHE A 159 -12.06 4.06 -9.00
CA PHE A 159 -13.08 4.33 -10.03
C PHE A 159 -14.46 3.79 -9.65
N VAL A 160 -14.53 2.85 -8.72
CA VAL A 160 -15.77 2.15 -8.36
C VAL A 160 -16.34 2.62 -7.03
N LYS A 161 -15.48 3.06 -6.09
CA LYS A 161 -15.90 3.55 -4.76
C LYS A 161 -15.55 5.02 -4.60
N HIS A 162 -16.53 5.88 -4.79
CA HIS A 162 -16.42 7.34 -4.81
C HIS A 162 -15.76 7.99 -3.59
N ILE A 163 -15.79 7.34 -2.41
CA ILE A 163 -15.28 7.90 -1.14
C ILE A 163 -13.76 7.69 -0.99
N TYR A 164 -13.18 6.69 -1.66
CA TYR A 164 -11.81 6.24 -1.42
C TYR A 164 -10.74 7.28 -1.82
N ALA A 165 -10.77 7.76 -3.06
CA ALA A 165 -9.84 8.79 -3.54
C ALA A 165 -10.15 10.16 -2.93
N CYS A 166 -11.44 10.50 -2.73
CA CYS A 166 -11.84 11.73 -2.08
C CYS A 166 -11.32 11.83 -0.64
N ALA A 167 -11.32 10.72 0.11
CA ALA A 167 -10.76 10.69 1.46
C ALA A 167 -9.25 11.00 1.47
N SER A 168 -8.49 10.48 0.51
CA SER A 168 -7.06 10.80 0.37
C SER A 168 -6.83 12.26 -0.03
N ILE A 169 -7.61 12.81 -0.96
CA ILE A 169 -7.48 14.21 -1.39
C ILE A 169 -7.82 15.19 -0.25
N VAL A 170 -8.86 14.89 0.54
CA VAL A 170 -9.27 15.73 1.68
C VAL A 170 -8.31 15.59 2.85
N GLY A 171 -7.69 14.42 3.01
CA GLY A 171 -6.74 14.14 4.09
C GLY A 171 -5.32 14.63 3.81
N ALA A 172 -5.01 14.95 2.57
CA ALA A 172 -3.72 15.51 2.16
C ALA A 172 -3.71 17.04 2.28
#